data_6f15df22b4baa604ec887433504f2444
#
_entry.id   6f15df22b4baa604ec887433504f2444
#
_cell.length_a   1.000
_cell.length_b   1.000
_cell.length_c   1.000
_cell.angle_alpha   90.00
_cell.angle_beta   90.00
_cell.angle_gamma   90.00
#
_symmetry.space_group_name_H-M   'P 1'
#
loop_
_entity.id
_entity.type
_entity.pdbx_description
1 polymer ?
#
loop_
_entity_poly.entity_id
_entity_poly.type
_entity_poly.pdbx_seq_one_letter_code
_entity_poly.pdbx_strand_id
1 'polypeptide(L)'
;QKEGPEYDSRVMYALERGAFGELFEFPEELCNKAGECGHRAIVMMAGALDRREVIARRLSYEGTFGVGYGICEYLVQGENTHRNFKEKHEEKERQRVKEEMERQDAYVRLARRTIEHYARTKDVLEVPEGLPEEMYKTCAGVFVSIKENGSLRGCIGTVQPAESSLAREIIYNAVSASSRDPRFSPIEPEELDRLTITV
;
A
#
# COMPACT_ATOMS: atom_id res chain seq x y z
N GLN A 1 -18.25 -18.36 9.62
CA GLN A 1 -17.08 -17.47 9.52
C GLN A 1 -15.92 -18.13 10.28
N LYS A 2 -14.97 -18.75 9.54
CA LYS A 2 -13.79 -19.39 10.16
C LYS A 2 -12.64 -18.37 10.37
N GLU A 3 -12.66 -17.28 9.63
CA GLU A 3 -11.57 -16.31 9.54
C GLU A 3 -11.52 -15.35 10.75
N GLY A 4 -12.66 -15.06 11.39
CA GLY A 4 -12.70 -14.20 12.58
C GLY A 4 -11.86 -14.76 13.75
N PRO A 5 -12.09 -16.00 14.19
CA PRO A 5 -11.29 -16.61 15.25
C PRO A 5 -9.80 -16.77 14.91
N GLU A 6 -9.45 -16.98 13.62
CA GLU A 6 -8.04 -17.02 13.17
C GLU A 6 -7.38 -15.64 13.31
N TYR A 7 -8.06 -14.60 12.82
CA TYR A 7 -7.60 -13.22 12.95
C TYR A 7 -7.41 -12.84 14.42
N ASP A 8 -8.43 -13.04 15.26
CA ASP A 8 -8.39 -12.73 16.68
C ASP A 8 -7.25 -13.46 17.40
N SER A 9 -7.06 -14.74 17.11
CA SER A 9 -5.97 -15.53 17.70
C SER A 9 -4.60 -14.95 17.34
N ARG A 10 -4.38 -14.56 16.10
CA ARG A 10 -3.11 -13.96 15.64
C ARG A 10 -2.88 -12.58 16.25
N VAL A 11 -3.91 -11.71 16.26
CA VAL A 11 -3.83 -10.38 16.87
C VAL A 11 -3.53 -10.50 18.36
N MET A 12 -4.30 -11.30 19.10
CA MET A 12 -4.10 -11.48 20.54
C MET A 12 -2.72 -12.04 20.86
N TYR A 13 -2.21 -12.98 20.04
CA TYR A 13 -0.87 -13.54 20.22
C TYR A 13 0.24 -12.50 20.00
N ALA A 14 0.08 -11.58 19.04
CA ALA A 14 1.01 -10.46 18.85
C ALA A 14 0.93 -9.45 19.99
N LEU A 15 -0.28 -9.11 20.43
CA LEU A 15 -0.55 -8.13 21.48
C LEU A 15 -0.01 -8.57 22.85
N GLU A 16 -0.25 -9.82 23.26
CA GLU A 16 0.18 -10.33 24.57
C GLU A 16 1.69 -10.44 24.72
N ARG A 17 2.43 -10.53 23.61
CA ARG A 17 3.90 -10.53 23.57
C ARG A 17 4.51 -9.15 23.34
N GLY A 18 3.69 -8.13 23.09
CA GLY A 18 4.15 -6.81 22.67
C GLY A 18 4.90 -6.83 21.33
N ALA A 19 4.60 -7.82 20.48
CA ALA A 19 5.21 -7.99 19.15
C ALA A 19 4.50 -7.11 18.10
N PHE A 20 4.48 -5.81 18.35
CA PHE A 20 3.69 -4.85 17.58
C PHE A 20 4.06 -4.77 16.11
N GLY A 21 5.32 -5.07 15.75
CA GLY A 21 5.75 -5.14 14.35
C GLY A 21 4.97 -6.17 13.52
N GLU A 22 4.50 -7.26 14.14
CA GLU A 22 3.71 -8.29 13.46
C GLU A 22 2.34 -7.76 12.99
N LEU A 23 1.79 -6.74 13.67
CA LEU A 23 0.48 -6.17 13.34
C LEU A 23 0.48 -5.42 12.00
N PHE A 24 1.63 -4.89 11.58
CA PHE A 24 1.80 -4.21 10.29
C PHE A 24 1.85 -5.20 9.12
N GLU A 25 2.08 -6.50 9.39
CA GLU A 25 2.25 -7.54 8.39
C GLU A 25 0.98 -8.37 8.15
N PHE A 26 -0.14 -7.98 8.76
CA PHE A 26 -1.40 -8.68 8.58
C PHE A 26 -1.91 -8.53 7.15
N PRO A 27 -2.20 -9.64 6.44
CA PRO A 27 -2.75 -9.58 5.10
C PRO A 27 -4.11 -8.85 5.09
N GLU A 28 -4.26 -7.85 4.21
CA GLU A 28 -5.50 -7.11 4.04
C GLU A 28 -6.69 -8.05 3.77
N GLU A 29 -6.44 -9.12 3.01
CA GLU A 29 -7.44 -10.13 2.70
C GLU A 29 -7.97 -10.84 3.97
N LEU A 30 -7.09 -11.13 4.94
CA LEU A 30 -7.48 -11.72 6.22
C LEU A 30 -8.33 -10.74 7.04
N CYS A 31 -7.90 -9.46 7.11
CA CYS A 31 -8.64 -8.41 7.81
C CYS A 31 -10.05 -8.24 7.22
N ASN A 32 -10.16 -8.16 5.89
CA ASN A 32 -11.42 -8.02 5.18
C ASN A 32 -12.34 -9.23 5.37
N LYS A 33 -11.82 -10.45 5.28
CA LYS A 33 -12.59 -11.69 5.48
C LYS A 33 -13.04 -11.87 6.92
N ALA A 34 -12.23 -11.45 7.88
CA ALA A 34 -12.58 -11.47 9.30
C ALA A 34 -13.71 -10.48 9.61
N GLY A 35 -13.87 -9.43 8.78
CA GLY A 35 -14.83 -8.34 9.02
C GLY A 35 -14.46 -7.51 10.24
N GLU A 36 -13.15 -7.39 10.52
CA GLU A 36 -12.63 -6.65 11.65
C GLU A 36 -12.82 -5.13 11.47
N CYS A 37 -13.01 -4.42 12.55
CA CYS A 37 -13.13 -2.96 12.56
C CYS A 37 -12.08 -2.26 13.44
N GLY A 38 -11.24 -3.01 14.14
CA GLY A 38 -10.30 -2.52 15.15
C GLY A 38 -8.84 -2.48 14.72
N HIS A 39 -8.45 -3.15 13.62
CA HIS A 39 -7.04 -3.32 13.23
C HIS A 39 -6.31 -2.00 13.08
N ARG A 40 -6.90 -1.02 12.41
CA ARG A 40 -6.28 0.29 12.22
C ARG A 40 -6.04 1.01 13.56
N ALA A 41 -6.98 0.94 14.50
CA ALA A 41 -6.82 1.53 15.82
C ALA A 41 -5.71 0.81 16.62
N ILE A 42 -5.62 -0.51 16.52
CA ILE A 42 -4.57 -1.32 17.15
C ILE A 42 -3.20 -0.96 16.57
N VAL A 43 -3.09 -0.81 15.24
CA VAL A 43 -1.84 -0.39 14.57
C VAL A 43 -1.44 1.04 14.99
N MET A 44 -2.40 1.96 15.12
CA MET A 44 -2.11 3.31 15.63
C MET A 44 -1.57 3.28 17.07
N MET A 45 -2.19 2.49 17.95
CA MET A 45 -1.69 2.27 19.32
C MET A 45 -0.28 1.66 19.30
N ALA A 46 -0.04 0.65 18.47
CA ALA A 46 1.26 0.05 18.28
C ALA A 46 2.29 1.11 17.83
N GLY A 47 1.95 1.98 16.88
CA GLY A 47 2.81 3.07 16.42
C GLY A 47 3.18 4.06 17.53
N ALA A 48 2.28 4.34 18.47
CA ALA A 48 2.58 5.17 19.64
C ALA A 48 3.57 4.52 20.63
N LEU A 49 3.72 3.20 20.56
CA LEU A 49 4.66 2.42 21.39
C LEU A 49 5.96 2.05 20.63
N ASP A 50 6.17 2.61 19.43
CA ASP A 50 7.43 2.46 18.71
C ASP A 50 8.60 3.00 19.54
N ARG A 51 9.74 2.29 19.53
CA ARG A 51 10.94 2.60 20.33
C ARG A 51 10.70 2.70 21.84
N ARG A 52 9.62 2.08 22.35
CA ARG A 52 9.34 1.97 23.78
C ARG A 52 9.56 0.54 24.27
N GLU A 53 10.22 0.40 25.41
CA GLU A 53 10.21 -0.86 26.15
C GLU A 53 8.87 -1.00 26.85
N VAL A 54 8.20 -2.13 26.63
CA VAL A 54 6.90 -2.39 27.24
C VAL A 54 6.83 -3.78 27.85
N ILE A 55 6.20 -3.87 29.01
CA ILE A 55 5.73 -5.15 29.53
C ILE A 55 4.29 -5.30 29.04
N ALA A 56 4.06 -6.28 28.18
CA ALA A 56 2.75 -6.60 27.63
C ALA A 56 2.09 -7.71 28.46
N ARG A 57 0.80 -7.58 28.73
CA ARG A 57 0.01 -8.56 29.45
C ARG A 57 -1.38 -8.65 28.87
N ARG A 58 -1.81 -9.86 28.52
CA ARG A 58 -3.22 -10.14 28.21
C ARG A 58 -4.00 -10.28 29.51
N LEU A 59 -5.06 -9.52 29.66
CA LEU A 59 -5.97 -9.57 30.83
C LEU A 59 -7.16 -10.49 30.55
N SER A 60 -7.79 -10.37 29.37
CA SER A 60 -8.89 -11.24 28.97
C SER A 60 -9.02 -11.34 27.46
N TYR A 61 -9.73 -12.38 27.02
CA TYR A 61 -10.28 -12.49 25.66
C TYR A 61 -11.55 -13.30 25.72
N GLU A 62 -12.63 -12.77 25.14
CA GLU A 62 -13.92 -13.44 25.04
C GLU A 62 -14.47 -13.29 23.61
N GLY A 63 -14.92 -14.40 23.03
CA GLY A 63 -15.53 -14.44 21.70
C GLY A 63 -17.05 -14.60 21.78
N THR A 64 -17.76 -13.63 22.32
CA THR A 64 -19.21 -13.69 22.55
C THR A 64 -19.98 -13.17 21.33
N PHE A 65 -21.04 -13.87 20.93
CA PHE A 65 -21.91 -13.45 19.82
C PHE A 65 -21.23 -13.22 18.46
N GLY A 66 -20.09 -13.89 18.22
CA GLY A 66 -19.34 -13.79 16.96
C GLY A 66 -18.45 -12.56 16.85
N VAL A 67 -18.25 -11.84 17.94
CA VAL A 67 -17.29 -10.71 18.05
C VAL A 67 -16.27 -11.04 19.13
N GLY A 68 -14.98 -10.88 18.82
CA GLY A 68 -13.89 -11.04 19.78
C GLY A 68 -13.63 -9.76 20.57
N TYR A 69 -13.57 -9.87 21.89
CA TYR A 69 -13.21 -8.79 22.81
C TYR A 69 -11.92 -9.14 23.52
N GLY A 70 -10.83 -8.47 23.19
CA GLY A 70 -9.54 -8.65 23.83
C GLY A 70 -9.16 -7.45 24.68
N ILE A 71 -8.61 -7.67 25.86
CA ILE A 71 -8.06 -6.64 26.74
C ILE A 71 -6.59 -6.96 27.00
N CYS A 72 -5.73 -6.02 26.65
CA CYS A 72 -4.30 -6.08 26.96
C CYS A 72 -3.85 -4.82 27.69
N GLU A 73 -2.88 -5.00 28.58
CA GLU A 73 -2.23 -3.92 29.32
C GLU A 73 -0.79 -3.78 28.86
N TYR A 74 -0.33 -2.53 28.75
CA TYR A 74 1.06 -2.21 28.38
C TYR A 74 1.67 -1.23 29.38
N LEU A 75 2.68 -1.70 30.10
CA LEU A 75 3.45 -0.86 31.02
C LEU A 75 4.73 -0.40 30.33
N VAL A 76 4.81 0.89 30.01
CA VAL A 76 6.00 1.49 29.40
C VAL A 76 7.10 1.61 30.47
N GLN A 77 8.23 0.94 30.20
CA GLN A 77 9.38 0.93 31.12
C GLN A 77 10.46 1.96 30.75
N GLY A 78 10.43 2.47 29.50
CA GLY A 78 11.43 3.44 29.02
C GLY A 78 11.57 3.42 27.51
N GLU A 79 12.74 3.85 27.04
CA GLU A 79 13.09 3.83 25.63
C GLU A 79 13.81 2.54 25.26
N ASN A 80 13.51 1.99 24.08
CA ASN A 80 14.21 0.86 23.48
C ASN A 80 14.32 1.06 21.97
N THR A 81 15.46 1.57 21.52
CA THR A 81 15.73 1.87 20.11
C THR A 81 15.74 0.63 19.22
N HIS A 82 15.91 -0.59 19.76
CA HIS A 82 15.83 -1.84 19.00
C HIS A 82 14.39 -2.21 18.61
N ARG A 83 13.41 -1.61 19.27
CA ARG A 83 11.97 -1.77 18.95
C ARG A 83 11.48 -0.79 17.89
N ASN A 84 12.30 -0.49 16.89
CA ASN A 84 12.00 0.40 15.76
C ASN A 84 11.18 -0.32 14.68
N PHE A 85 10.02 -0.85 15.03
CA PHE A 85 9.20 -1.65 14.11
C PHE A 85 8.56 -0.81 12.99
N LYS A 86 8.30 0.47 13.24
CA LYS A 86 7.85 1.40 12.20
C LYS A 86 8.88 1.53 11.07
N GLU A 87 10.12 1.85 11.41
CA GLU A 87 11.22 2.00 10.46
C GLU A 87 11.47 0.69 9.69
N LYS A 88 11.45 -0.45 10.39
CA LYS A 88 11.60 -1.78 9.77
C LYS A 88 10.45 -2.09 8.80
N HIS A 89 9.22 -1.71 9.12
CA HIS A 89 8.09 -1.88 8.23
C HIS A 89 8.24 -1.01 6.97
N GLU A 90 8.58 0.28 7.12
CA GLU A 90 8.81 1.19 6.01
C GLU A 90 9.96 0.71 5.09
N GLU A 91 11.03 0.18 5.65
CA GLU A 91 12.14 -0.41 4.90
C GLU A 91 11.70 -1.62 4.07
N LYS A 92 10.92 -2.52 4.69
CA LYS A 92 10.38 -3.71 4.04
C LYS A 92 9.42 -3.35 2.90
N GLU A 93 8.56 -2.34 3.12
CA GLU A 93 7.67 -1.85 2.07
C GLU A 93 8.45 -1.23 0.90
N ARG A 94 9.48 -0.42 1.17
CA ARG A 94 10.38 0.10 0.13
C ARG A 94 11.07 -1.02 -0.66
N GLN A 95 11.55 -2.04 0.03
CA GLN A 95 12.18 -3.19 -0.62
C GLN A 95 11.17 -3.96 -1.49
N ARG A 96 9.94 -4.18 -1.01
CA ARG A 96 8.87 -4.82 -1.78
C ARG A 96 8.53 -4.05 -3.06
N VAL A 97 8.36 -2.73 -2.95
CA VAL A 97 8.11 -1.87 -4.12
C VAL A 97 9.27 -1.96 -5.12
N LYS A 98 10.52 -1.95 -4.65
CA LYS A 98 11.69 -2.08 -5.51
C LYS A 98 11.72 -3.42 -6.27
N GLU A 99 11.46 -4.53 -5.59
CA GLU A 99 11.39 -5.86 -6.21
C GLU A 99 10.25 -5.96 -7.24
N GLU A 100 9.12 -5.33 -6.95
CA GLU A 100 7.99 -5.23 -7.87
C GLU A 100 8.36 -4.39 -9.11
N MET A 101 9.08 -3.28 -8.93
CA MET A 101 9.59 -2.46 -10.03
C MET A 101 10.51 -3.25 -10.98
N GLU A 102 11.36 -4.12 -10.45
CA GLU A 102 12.27 -4.95 -11.26
C GLU A 102 11.51 -5.99 -12.12
N ARG A 103 10.31 -6.39 -11.71
CA ARG A 103 9.46 -7.37 -12.40
C ARG A 103 8.44 -6.75 -13.36
N GLN A 104 8.37 -5.43 -13.42
CA GLN A 104 7.38 -4.72 -14.24
C GLN A 104 7.58 -4.99 -15.74
N ASP A 105 6.47 -5.17 -16.45
CA ASP A 105 6.44 -5.21 -17.91
C ASP A 105 6.61 -3.82 -18.54
N ALA A 106 6.66 -3.77 -19.88
CA ALA A 106 6.88 -2.53 -20.60
C ALA A 106 5.76 -1.49 -20.38
N TYR A 107 4.53 -1.94 -20.17
CA TYR A 107 3.36 -1.06 -19.97
C TYR A 107 3.44 -0.35 -18.63
N VAL A 108 3.67 -1.12 -17.58
CA VAL A 108 3.80 -0.59 -16.21
C VAL A 108 5.05 0.29 -16.07
N ARG A 109 6.19 -0.10 -16.70
CA ARG A 109 7.40 0.74 -16.73
C ARG A 109 7.15 2.09 -17.40
N LEU A 110 6.40 2.11 -18.51
CA LEU A 110 6.05 3.37 -19.19
C LEU A 110 5.16 4.24 -18.31
N ALA A 111 4.13 3.68 -17.69
CA ALA A 111 3.25 4.40 -16.77
C ALA A 111 4.05 4.98 -15.59
N ARG A 112 4.92 4.19 -14.95
CA ARG A 112 5.78 4.64 -13.86
C ARG A 112 6.67 5.80 -14.27
N ARG A 113 7.42 5.64 -15.37
CA ARG A 113 8.29 6.69 -15.90
C ARG A 113 7.54 7.98 -16.20
N THR A 114 6.31 7.86 -16.69
CA THR A 114 5.43 9.01 -16.95
C THR A 114 5.03 9.73 -15.66
N ILE A 115 4.61 8.97 -14.64
CA ILE A 115 4.21 9.53 -13.34
C ILE A 115 5.40 10.22 -12.67
N GLU A 116 6.57 9.59 -12.66
CA GLU A 116 7.80 10.14 -12.10
C GLU A 116 8.24 11.42 -12.81
N HIS A 117 8.20 11.41 -14.15
CA HIS A 117 8.52 12.60 -14.95
C HIS A 117 7.56 13.75 -14.63
N TYR A 118 6.24 13.48 -14.70
CA TYR A 118 5.22 14.51 -14.48
C TYR A 118 5.23 15.05 -13.04
N ALA A 119 5.43 14.20 -12.03
CA ALA A 119 5.52 14.63 -10.63
C ALA A 119 6.66 15.63 -10.42
N ARG A 120 7.81 15.41 -11.09
CA ARG A 120 9.02 16.24 -10.95
C ARG A 120 9.01 17.50 -11.81
N THR A 121 8.49 17.42 -13.05
CA THR A 121 8.64 18.50 -14.06
C THR A 121 7.33 19.22 -14.36
N LYS A 122 6.19 18.59 -14.09
CA LYS A 122 4.83 18.97 -14.52
C LYS A 122 4.66 18.95 -16.05
N ASP A 123 5.64 18.41 -16.80
CA ASP A 123 5.57 18.21 -18.24
C ASP A 123 5.14 16.77 -18.58
N VAL A 124 4.44 16.60 -19.70
CA VAL A 124 4.01 15.28 -20.19
C VAL A 124 5.20 14.60 -20.87
N LEU A 125 5.48 13.35 -20.51
CA LEU A 125 6.54 12.56 -21.14
C LEU A 125 6.24 12.34 -22.62
N GLU A 126 7.23 12.57 -23.48
CA GLU A 126 7.17 12.15 -24.88
C GLU A 126 7.27 10.62 -24.98
N VAL A 127 6.66 10.04 -26.04
CA VAL A 127 6.71 8.58 -26.24
C VAL A 127 8.17 8.14 -26.43
N PRO A 128 8.74 7.32 -25.51
CA PRO A 128 10.12 6.91 -25.62
C PRO A 128 10.36 5.97 -26.80
N GLU A 129 11.58 5.95 -27.31
CA GLU A 129 12.03 4.91 -28.24
C GLU A 129 12.29 3.58 -27.50
N GLY A 130 12.27 2.48 -28.25
CA GLY A 130 12.62 1.14 -27.73
C GLY A 130 11.50 0.43 -26.98
N LEU A 131 10.28 0.93 -27.04
CA LEU A 131 9.11 0.18 -26.55
C LEU A 131 8.77 -0.99 -27.50
N PRO A 132 8.05 -2.02 -27.03
CA PRO A 132 7.50 -3.06 -27.90
C PRO A 132 6.69 -2.46 -29.07
N GLU A 133 6.83 -3.04 -30.25
CA GLU A 133 6.23 -2.52 -31.49
C GLU A 133 4.70 -2.37 -31.38
N GLU A 134 4.05 -3.27 -30.65
CA GLU A 134 2.61 -3.23 -30.39
C GLU A 134 2.17 -1.95 -29.68
N MET A 135 3.00 -1.37 -28.81
CA MET A 135 2.68 -0.13 -28.08
C MET A 135 2.62 1.10 -28.99
N TYR A 136 3.30 1.05 -30.13
CA TYR A 136 3.23 2.13 -31.14
C TYR A 136 2.08 1.95 -32.13
N LYS A 137 1.69 0.70 -32.43
CA LYS A 137 0.78 0.36 -33.52
C LYS A 137 -0.65 0.04 -33.08
N THR A 138 -0.83 -0.42 -31.85
CA THR A 138 -2.14 -0.79 -31.31
C THR A 138 -2.82 0.41 -30.68
N CYS A 139 -4.14 0.49 -30.81
CA CYS A 139 -4.98 1.42 -30.05
C CYS A 139 -5.92 0.60 -29.16
N ALA A 140 -5.87 0.84 -27.87
CA ALA A 140 -6.74 0.19 -26.87
C ALA A 140 -7.01 1.14 -25.70
N GLY A 141 -8.17 1.01 -25.07
CA GLY A 141 -8.42 1.67 -23.79
C GLY A 141 -7.51 1.11 -22.70
N VAL A 142 -7.06 1.95 -21.79
CA VAL A 142 -6.12 1.60 -20.70
C VAL A 142 -6.61 2.16 -19.39
N PHE A 143 -6.43 1.39 -18.30
CA PHE A 143 -6.60 1.87 -16.95
C PHE A 143 -5.24 1.90 -16.26
N VAL A 144 -4.89 3.03 -15.65
CA VAL A 144 -3.71 3.14 -14.77
C VAL A 144 -4.18 3.28 -13.34
N SER A 145 -3.79 2.33 -12.50
CA SER A 145 -4.10 2.31 -11.08
C SER A 145 -2.82 2.49 -10.28
N ILE A 146 -2.86 3.41 -9.32
CA ILE A 146 -1.74 3.76 -8.45
C ILE A 146 -2.16 3.47 -7.02
N LYS A 147 -1.32 2.74 -6.29
CA LYS A 147 -1.51 2.44 -4.87
C LYS A 147 -0.30 2.93 -4.08
N GLU A 148 -0.53 3.40 -2.87
CA GLU A 148 0.48 3.69 -1.87
C GLU A 148 0.22 2.82 -0.65
N ASN A 149 1.21 2.02 -0.24
CA ASN A 149 1.09 1.09 0.90
C ASN A 149 -0.17 0.19 0.81
N GLY A 150 -0.47 -0.31 -0.40
CA GLY A 150 -1.64 -1.16 -0.68
C GLY A 150 -2.97 -0.40 -0.84
N SER A 151 -3.06 0.84 -0.41
CA SER A 151 -4.28 1.67 -0.52
C SER A 151 -4.34 2.40 -1.86
N LEU A 152 -5.54 2.57 -2.42
CA LEU A 152 -5.72 3.32 -3.66
C LEU A 152 -5.25 4.77 -3.48
N ARG A 153 -4.41 5.26 -4.43
CA ARG A 153 -3.87 6.63 -4.45
C ARG A 153 -4.25 7.40 -5.72
N GLY A 154 -4.66 6.70 -6.77
CA GLY A 154 -5.19 7.25 -8.02
C GLY A 154 -5.57 6.13 -8.98
N CYS A 155 -6.61 6.33 -9.77
CA CYS A 155 -7.02 5.39 -10.80
C CYS A 155 -7.88 6.09 -11.85
N ILE A 156 -7.35 6.21 -13.06
CA ILE A 156 -8.07 6.74 -14.21
C ILE A 156 -7.82 5.83 -15.40
N GLY A 157 -8.79 5.74 -16.29
CA GLY A 157 -8.66 5.00 -17.54
C GLY A 157 -9.76 5.32 -18.54
N THR A 158 -9.56 4.78 -19.73
CA THR A 158 -10.45 4.88 -20.85
C THR A 158 -10.93 3.49 -21.27
N VAL A 159 -12.21 3.33 -21.54
CA VAL A 159 -12.77 2.06 -22.02
C VAL A 159 -12.49 1.87 -23.52
N GLN A 160 -12.51 2.97 -24.27
CA GLN A 160 -12.15 3.01 -25.69
C GLN A 160 -10.91 3.88 -25.86
N PRO A 161 -10.05 3.58 -26.84
CA PRO A 161 -8.87 4.38 -27.09
C PRO A 161 -9.23 5.83 -27.43
N ALA A 162 -8.61 6.78 -26.75
CA ALA A 162 -8.71 8.20 -26.99
C ALA A 162 -7.48 8.74 -27.72
N GLU A 163 -6.36 8.01 -27.65
CA GLU A 163 -5.09 8.38 -28.22
C GLU A 163 -4.71 7.54 -29.45
N SER A 164 -3.74 8.01 -30.24
CA SER A 164 -3.32 7.40 -31.50
C SER A 164 -2.47 6.14 -31.35
N SER A 165 -2.07 5.77 -30.15
CA SER A 165 -1.35 4.54 -29.86
C SER A 165 -1.47 4.17 -28.37
N LEU A 166 -1.24 2.88 -28.08
CA LEU A 166 -1.26 2.35 -26.72
C LEU A 166 -0.25 3.06 -25.80
N ALA A 167 0.94 3.37 -26.32
CA ALA A 167 1.94 4.13 -25.55
C ALA A 167 1.42 5.52 -25.14
N ARG A 168 0.75 6.24 -26.06
CA ARG A 168 0.15 7.54 -25.76
C ARG A 168 -1.02 7.41 -24.78
N GLU A 169 -1.83 6.37 -24.94
CA GLU A 169 -2.95 6.09 -24.04
C GLU A 169 -2.48 5.85 -22.61
N ILE A 170 -1.39 5.07 -22.43
CA ILE A 170 -0.76 4.83 -21.12
C ILE A 170 -0.25 6.16 -20.54
N ILE A 171 0.47 6.95 -21.31
CA ILE A 171 0.99 8.25 -20.88
C ILE A 171 -0.14 9.19 -20.44
N TYR A 172 -1.19 9.31 -21.26
CA TYR A 172 -2.34 10.15 -20.95
C TYR A 172 -3.02 9.73 -19.64
N ASN A 173 -3.31 8.43 -19.49
CA ASN A 173 -3.98 7.91 -18.31
C ASN A 173 -3.07 7.90 -17.06
N ALA A 174 -1.76 7.73 -17.21
CA ALA A 174 -0.80 7.84 -16.11
C ALA A 174 -0.74 9.27 -15.54
N VAL A 175 -0.69 10.30 -16.41
CA VAL A 175 -0.78 11.70 -15.99
C VAL A 175 -2.14 11.96 -15.31
N SER A 176 -3.22 11.47 -15.90
CA SER A 176 -4.56 11.70 -15.36
C SER A 176 -4.75 11.02 -14.00
N ALA A 177 -4.30 9.78 -13.83
CA ALA A 177 -4.38 9.05 -12.56
C ALA A 177 -3.51 9.69 -11.45
N SER A 178 -2.37 10.28 -11.82
CA SER A 178 -1.44 10.89 -10.86
C SER A 178 -1.79 12.33 -10.46
N SER A 179 -2.59 13.05 -11.27
CA SER A 179 -2.78 14.48 -11.05
C SER A 179 -4.20 15.00 -11.25
N ARG A 180 -5.08 14.22 -11.85
CA ARG A 180 -6.44 14.66 -12.23
C ARG A 180 -7.55 13.79 -11.64
N ASP A 181 -7.22 12.80 -10.82
CA ASP A 181 -8.23 12.02 -10.11
C ASP A 181 -8.85 12.88 -9.01
N PRO A 182 -10.17 13.20 -9.11
CA PRO A 182 -10.80 14.15 -8.18
C PRO A 182 -10.88 13.67 -6.74
N ARG A 183 -10.58 12.39 -6.49
CA ARG A 183 -10.59 11.78 -5.14
C ARG A 183 -9.31 12.07 -4.35
N PHE A 184 -8.24 12.50 -5.04
CA PHE A 184 -6.90 12.61 -4.46
C PHE A 184 -6.21 13.90 -4.88
N SER A 185 -5.32 14.42 -4.05
CA SER A 185 -4.37 15.47 -4.45
C SER A 185 -3.38 14.94 -5.49
N PRO A 186 -2.78 15.79 -6.34
CA PRO A 186 -1.69 15.38 -7.21
C PRO A 186 -0.56 14.67 -6.45
N ILE A 187 0.05 13.67 -7.10
CA ILE A 187 1.20 12.94 -6.53
C ILE A 187 2.42 13.87 -6.51
N GLU A 188 3.07 13.90 -5.35
CA GLU A 188 4.31 14.66 -5.14
C GLU A 188 5.56 13.76 -5.25
N PRO A 189 6.75 14.32 -5.56
CA PRO A 189 7.97 13.55 -5.75
C PRO A 189 8.38 12.65 -4.57
N GLU A 190 8.02 13.03 -3.34
CA GLU A 190 8.34 12.31 -2.11
C GLU A 190 7.54 11.01 -1.92
N GLU A 191 6.47 10.83 -2.71
CA GLU A 191 5.63 9.63 -2.67
C GLU A 191 6.14 8.52 -3.60
N LEU A 192 6.94 8.85 -4.63
CA LEU A 192 7.25 8.01 -5.79
C LEU A 192 7.85 6.64 -5.45
N ASP A 193 8.68 6.56 -4.43
CA ASP A 193 9.35 5.34 -3.97
C ASP A 193 8.44 4.36 -3.22
N ARG A 194 7.21 4.80 -2.89
CA ARG A 194 6.20 4.01 -2.17
C ARG A 194 5.03 3.58 -3.05
N LEU A 195 5.05 3.96 -4.34
CA LEU A 195 3.96 3.69 -5.26
C LEU A 195 4.09 2.33 -5.93
N THR A 196 2.99 1.61 -5.97
CA THR A 196 2.76 0.45 -6.81
C THR A 196 1.82 0.82 -7.95
N ILE A 197 2.17 0.42 -9.19
CA ILE A 197 1.43 0.80 -10.40
C ILE A 197 1.00 -0.44 -11.14
N THR A 198 -0.23 -0.45 -11.64
CA THR A 198 -0.77 -1.45 -12.56
C THR A 198 -1.39 -0.78 -13.77
N VAL A 199 -1.26 -1.45 -14.92
CA VAL A 199 -1.80 -1.03 -16.21
C VAL A 199 -2.68 -2.12 -16.79
#